data_5857c24de3bce078493113fd73a08332
#
_entry.id   5857c24de3bce078493113fd73a08332
#
_cell.length_a   1.000
_cell.length_b   1.000
_cell.length_c   1.000
_cell.angle_alpha   90.00
_cell.angle_beta   90.00
_cell.angle_gamma   90.00
#
_symmetry.space_group_name_H-M   'P 1'
#
loop_
_entity.id
_entity.type
_entity.pdbx_description
1 polymer ?
#
loop_
_entity_poly.entity_id
_entity_poly.type
_entity_poly.pdbx_seq_one_letter_code
_entity_poly.pdbx_strand_id
1 'polypeptide(L)'
;MNFLPGMEPDFDVKQELRFVGGVLDLRQFDKVFISVSGGKDSHAMTFLIKEIAEKQVCADRLVAMYADTGMEWHNAESHVRKICEAAGIPLEVVYPVRPMLEQMKYRGQRLIEMGSKRYDGKSNTGVLFPSPHCRYCTLNQKVDPMDKLVRKYSGKLLKVTGERWQESKARSTYAEFIKVDRISTQKAVNMGGVRSYRVVYGWRPMLAFSTEDVFQMVKDSGVERHMAYDAGCDRLGCAGCIFSNDRELKIEMENNPHILAGLDELERQSGFTMSMDGRTVMERIKKA
;
A
#
# COMPACT_ATOMS: atom_id res chain seq x y z
N MET A 1 -8.43 0.57 -20.94
CA MET A 1 -7.61 0.72 -19.71
C MET A 1 -8.55 1.20 -18.63
N ASN A 2 -8.88 0.34 -17.65
CA ASN A 2 -9.75 0.75 -16.56
C ASN A 2 -8.86 1.30 -15.44
N PHE A 3 -8.71 2.61 -15.38
CA PHE A 3 -8.20 3.28 -14.20
C PHE A 3 -9.18 3.04 -13.04
N LEU A 4 -8.66 2.91 -11.82
CA LEU A 4 -9.52 3.06 -10.65
C LEU A 4 -10.19 4.43 -10.73
N PRO A 5 -11.51 4.56 -10.47
CA PRO A 5 -12.20 5.84 -10.58
C PRO A 5 -11.47 6.93 -9.77
N GLY A 6 -11.15 8.05 -10.40
CA GLY A 6 -10.42 9.17 -9.79
C GLY A 6 -8.88 9.13 -9.99
N MET A 7 -8.35 8.30 -10.89
CA MET A 7 -6.91 8.22 -11.22
C MET A 7 -6.61 8.59 -12.69
N GLU A 8 -7.37 9.46 -13.30
CA GLU A 8 -7.00 9.98 -14.61
C GLU A 8 -5.75 10.88 -14.50
N PRO A 9 -4.79 10.76 -15.43
CA PRO A 9 -3.62 11.65 -15.41
C PRO A 9 -4.08 13.06 -15.78
N ASP A 10 -4.24 13.89 -14.78
CA ASP A 10 -4.56 15.29 -14.98
C ASP A 10 -3.28 16.04 -15.35
N PHE A 11 -3.13 16.36 -16.62
CA PHE A 11 -2.02 17.14 -17.17
C PHE A 11 -1.89 18.51 -16.47
N ASP A 12 -2.95 18.98 -15.87
CA ASP A 12 -3.03 20.28 -15.20
C ASP A 12 -2.50 20.25 -13.75
N VAL A 13 -2.41 19.09 -13.11
CA VAL A 13 -2.04 19.00 -11.68
C VAL A 13 -0.66 19.59 -11.41
N LYS A 14 0.29 19.41 -12.33
CA LYS A 14 1.65 19.97 -12.18
C LYS A 14 1.66 21.49 -12.18
N GLN A 15 0.74 22.13 -12.88
CA GLN A 15 0.59 23.60 -12.93
C GLN A 15 0.02 24.19 -11.62
N GLU A 16 -0.75 23.39 -10.86
CA GLU A 16 -1.25 23.78 -9.54
C GLU A 16 -0.16 23.70 -8.45
N LEU A 17 1.02 23.13 -8.75
CA LEU A 17 2.09 22.85 -7.80
C LEU A 17 3.29 23.80 -7.99
N ARG A 18 3.89 24.20 -6.88
CA ARG A 18 5.11 25.04 -6.88
C ARG A 18 6.34 24.15 -6.81
N PHE A 19 7.38 24.56 -7.51
CA PHE A 19 8.68 23.90 -7.54
C PHE A 19 9.78 24.93 -7.23
N VAL A 20 10.82 24.46 -6.55
CA VAL A 20 12.01 25.25 -6.22
C VAL A 20 13.22 24.44 -6.67
N GLY A 21 14.03 25.00 -7.57
CA GLY A 21 15.17 24.29 -8.13
C GLY A 21 14.82 22.98 -8.85
N GLY A 22 13.62 22.90 -9.44
CA GLY A 22 13.11 21.68 -10.10
C GLY A 22 12.52 20.63 -9.15
N VAL A 23 12.59 20.84 -7.83
CA VAL A 23 12.03 19.94 -6.81
C VAL A 23 10.71 20.48 -6.29
N LEU A 24 9.75 19.59 -6.00
CA LEU A 24 8.46 19.96 -5.43
C LEU A 24 8.65 20.75 -4.13
N ASP A 25 8.01 21.92 -4.02
CA ASP A 25 8.04 22.74 -2.81
C ASP A 25 7.05 22.14 -1.77
N LEU A 26 7.58 21.40 -0.79
CA LEU A 26 6.77 20.76 0.25
C LEU A 26 6.14 21.78 1.21
N ARG A 27 6.67 23.01 1.30
CA ARG A 27 6.12 24.08 2.16
C ARG A 27 4.74 24.58 1.72
N GLN A 28 4.29 24.22 0.52
CA GLN A 28 2.93 24.53 0.06
C GLN A 28 1.87 23.61 0.66
N PHE A 29 2.25 22.52 1.34
CA PHE A 29 1.32 21.57 1.94
C PHE A 29 1.29 21.73 3.47
N ASP A 30 0.10 21.60 4.05
CA ASP A 30 -0.09 21.63 5.51
C ASP A 30 0.42 20.36 6.18
N LYS A 31 0.28 19.19 5.48
CA LYS A 31 0.86 17.90 5.88
C LYS A 31 1.29 17.09 4.64
N VAL A 32 2.34 16.30 4.84
CA VAL A 32 2.91 15.37 3.84
C VAL A 32 2.87 13.96 4.42
N PHE A 33 2.04 13.11 3.83
CA PHE A 33 1.83 11.72 4.26
C PHE A 33 2.65 10.78 3.41
N ILE A 34 3.56 10.03 4.02
CA ILE A 34 4.47 9.10 3.37
C ILE A 34 3.95 7.68 3.61
N SER A 35 3.60 6.95 2.55
CA SER A 35 3.16 5.56 2.67
C SER A 35 4.38 4.64 2.80
N VAL A 36 4.59 4.07 3.99
CA VAL A 36 5.73 3.20 4.30
C VAL A 36 5.24 1.78 4.48
N SER A 37 5.82 0.82 3.74
CA SER A 37 5.49 -0.61 3.83
C SER A 37 6.67 -1.48 4.33
N GLY A 38 7.83 -0.86 4.59
CA GLY A 38 9.06 -1.56 4.93
C GLY A 38 9.80 -2.16 3.72
N GLY A 39 9.18 -2.18 2.53
CA GLY A 39 9.85 -2.59 1.30
C GLY A 39 10.88 -1.55 0.82
N LYS A 40 11.88 -1.99 0.06
CA LYS A 40 12.99 -1.17 -0.43
C LYS A 40 12.57 0.18 -0.99
N ASP A 41 11.51 0.20 -1.80
CA ASP A 41 11.05 1.39 -2.50
C ASP A 41 10.46 2.44 -1.53
N SER A 42 9.63 2.02 -0.58
CA SER A 42 9.10 2.90 0.45
C SER A 42 10.15 3.33 1.48
N HIS A 43 11.12 2.46 1.75
CA HIS A 43 12.26 2.77 2.62
C HIS A 43 13.12 3.89 2.00
N ALA A 44 13.59 3.71 0.77
CA ALA A 44 14.35 4.72 0.03
C ALA A 44 13.59 6.05 -0.09
N MET A 45 12.30 5.97 -0.46
CA MET A 45 11.42 7.13 -0.56
C MET A 45 11.32 7.91 0.76
N THR A 46 11.27 7.24 1.90
CA THR A 46 11.17 7.91 3.22
C THR A 46 12.37 8.82 3.45
N PHE A 47 13.58 8.35 3.15
CA PHE A 47 14.79 9.15 3.31
C PHE A 47 14.92 10.26 2.25
N LEU A 48 14.49 10.00 1.02
CA LEU A 48 14.41 11.04 -0.03
C LEU A 48 13.50 12.19 0.40
N ILE A 49 12.31 11.88 0.90
CA ILE A 49 11.37 12.93 1.33
C ILE A 49 11.87 13.66 2.57
N LYS A 50 12.51 12.94 3.51
CA LYS A 50 13.18 13.55 4.66
C LYS A 50 14.21 14.59 4.21
N GLU A 51 15.13 14.21 3.32
CA GLU A 51 16.17 15.10 2.81
C GLU A 51 15.59 16.35 2.14
N ILE A 52 14.56 16.19 1.31
CA ILE A 52 13.87 17.33 0.67
C ILE A 52 13.23 18.24 1.71
N ALA A 53 12.54 17.67 2.70
CA ALA A 53 11.86 18.44 3.72
C ALA A 53 12.85 19.18 4.67
N GLU A 54 13.98 18.58 4.99
CA GLU A 54 15.06 19.22 5.78
C GLU A 54 15.66 20.41 5.02
N LYS A 55 15.99 20.23 3.74
CA LYS A 55 16.49 21.34 2.88
C LYS A 55 15.49 22.47 2.74
N GLN A 56 14.20 22.16 2.82
CA GLN A 56 13.11 23.14 2.74
C GLN A 56 12.62 23.65 4.11
N VAL A 57 13.22 23.17 5.21
CA VAL A 57 12.87 23.55 6.59
C VAL A 57 11.37 23.34 6.87
N CYS A 58 10.86 22.13 6.56
CA CYS A 58 9.46 21.74 6.77
C CYS A 58 9.29 20.27 7.18
N ALA A 59 10.29 19.69 7.84
CA ALA A 59 10.26 18.31 8.31
C ALA A 59 9.14 18.03 9.34
N ASP A 60 8.68 19.04 10.06
CA ASP A 60 7.55 19.00 11.01
C ASP A 60 6.20 18.70 10.34
N ARG A 61 6.13 18.80 9.02
CA ARG A 61 4.92 18.48 8.23
C ARG A 61 4.83 17.01 7.83
N LEU A 62 5.90 16.24 7.98
CA LEU A 62 5.97 14.84 7.57
C LEU A 62 5.22 13.94 8.56
N VAL A 63 4.48 12.97 8.03
CA VAL A 63 3.83 11.88 8.77
C VAL A 63 3.98 10.60 7.96
N ALA A 64 4.58 9.58 8.51
CA ALA A 64 4.63 8.26 7.91
C ALA A 64 3.34 7.50 8.21
N MET A 65 2.83 6.75 7.23
CA MET A 65 1.65 5.90 7.37
C MET A 65 2.01 4.45 7.04
N TYR A 66 1.71 3.54 7.95
CA TYR A 66 1.82 2.10 7.73
C TYR A 66 0.46 1.45 7.92
N ALA A 67 0.05 0.59 6.97
CA ALA A 67 -1.19 -0.18 7.08
C ALA A 67 -0.86 -1.63 7.45
N ASP A 68 -1.23 -2.04 8.65
CA ASP A 68 -1.21 -3.43 9.07
C ASP A 68 -2.51 -4.11 8.64
N THR A 69 -2.39 -5.07 7.73
CA THR A 69 -3.52 -5.80 7.14
C THR A 69 -3.85 -7.10 7.87
N GLY A 70 -3.01 -7.49 8.84
CA GLY A 70 -3.02 -8.80 9.48
C GLY A 70 -2.40 -9.92 8.62
N MET A 71 -1.79 -9.56 7.47
CA MET A 71 -1.00 -10.47 6.62
C MET A 71 0.39 -9.92 6.32
N GLU A 72 0.87 -9.03 7.14
CA GLU A 72 2.24 -8.53 7.02
C GLU A 72 3.22 -9.56 7.62
N TRP A 73 4.48 -9.50 7.24
CA TRP A 73 5.53 -10.28 7.87
C TRP A 73 5.59 -9.97 9.38
N HIS A 74 5.89 -10.98 10.19
CA HIS A 74 5.90 -10.87 11.66
C HIS A 74 6.75 -9.72 12.20
N ASN A 75 7.76 -9.28 11.45
CA ASN A 75 8.67 -8.18 11.81
C ASN A 75 8.46 -6.90 10.99
N ALA A 76 7.44 -6.84 10.12
CA ALA A 76 7.25 -5.71 9.20
C ALA A 76 7.02 -4.39 9.94
N GLU A 77 6.14 -4.37 10.95
CA GLU A 77 5.89 -3.15 11.72
C GLU A 77 7.14 -2.69 12.46
N SER A 78 7.88 -3.59 13.13
CA SER A 78 9.10 -3.24 13.86
C SER A 78 10.18 -2.68 12.92
N HIS A 79 10.26 -3.21 11.69
CA HIS A 79 11.16 -2.70 10.68
C HIS A 79 10.74 -1.30 10.19
N VAL A 80 9.45 -1.08 9.94
CA VAL A 80 8.92 0.25 9.57
C VAL A 80 9.19 1.27 10.68
N ARG A 81 9.03 0.89 11.94
CA ARG A 81 9.36 1.76 13.09
C ARG A 81 10.83 2.18 13.07
N LYS A 82 11.77 1.24 12.85
CA LYS A 82 13.20 1.55 12.72
C LYS A 82 13.49 2.55 11.60
N ILE A 83 12.85 2.38 10.43
CA ILE A 83 12.97 3.33 9.29
C ILE A 83 12.49 4.73 9.71
N CYS A 84 11.32 4.83 10.33
CA CYS A 84 10.72 6.10 10.71
C CYS A 84 11.49 6.78 11.85
N GLU A 85 11.97 6.02 12.83
CA GLU A 85 12.82 6.52 13.92
C GLU A 85 14.14 7.08 13.39
N ALA A 86 14.83 6.35 12.50
CA ALA A 86 16.07 6.81 11.88
C ALA A 86 15.86 8.04 10.97
N ALA A 87 14.67 8.14 10.35
CA ALA A 87 14.29 9.30 9.57
C ALA A 87 13.81 10.48 10.44
N GLY A 88 13.51 10.29 11.71
CA GLY A 88 12.93 11.32 12.59
C GLY A 88 11.50 11.70 12.19
N ILE A 89 10.74 10.78 11.58
CA ILE A 89 9.38 11.02 11.07
C ILE A 89 8.36 10.28 11.95
N PRO A 90 7.35 10.96 12.50
CA PRO A 90 6.31 10.31 13.29
C PRO A 90 5.53 9.29 12.45
N LEU A 91 5.30 8.09 13.01
CA LEU A 91 4.60 6.98 12.37
C LEU A 91 3.17 6.84 12.90
N GLU A 92 2.23 6.82 11.99
CA GLU A 92 0.83 6.43 12.23
C GLU A 92 0.58 5.04 11.67
N VAL A 93 0.28 4.08 12.53
CA VAL A 93 -0.14 2.73 12.15
C VAL A 93 -1.66 2.75 11.97
N VAL A 94 -2.13 2.29 10.82
CA VAL A 94 -3.56 2.22 10.51
C VAL A 94 -3.99 0.79 10.27
N TYR A 95 -5.20 0.47 10.72
CA TYR A 95 -5.77 -0.86 10.63
C TYR A 95 -7.04 -0.84 9.77
N PRO A 96 -7.28 -1.89 8.98
CA PRO A 96 -8.57 -2.07 8.30
C PRO A 96 -9.68 -2.36 9.31
N VAL A 97 -10.93 -2.27 8.88
CA VAL A 97 -12.10 -2.62 9.70
C VAL A 97 -12.06 -4.09 10.12
N ARG A 98 -11.51 -4.95 9.26
CA ARG A 98 -11.29 -6.38 9.51
C ARG A 98 -9.94 -6.79 8.97
N PRO A 99 -9.13 -7.57 9.71
CA PRO A 99 -7.93 -8.21 9.16
C PRO A 99 -8.24 -9.02 7.90
N MET A 100 -7.24 -9.23 7.06
CA MET A 100 -7.47 -9.77 5.70
C MET A 100 -8.15 -11.14 5.67
N LEU A 101 -7.77 -12.08 6.54
CA LEU A 101 -8.41 -13.41 6.59
C LEU A 101 -9.90 -13.32 6.97
N GLU A 102 -10.25 -12.45 7.91
CA GLU A 102 -11.64 -12.17 8.28
C GLU A 102 -12.38 -11.46 7.14
N GLN A 103 -11.71 -10.57 6.43
CA GLN A 103 -12.30 -9.87 5.28
C GLN A 103 -12.65 -10.83 4.15
N MET A 104 -11.85 -11.87 3.91
CA MET A 104 -12.15 -12.92 2.94
C MET A 104 -13.45 -13.67 3.30
N LYS A 105 -13.60 -14.05 4.58
CA LYS A 105 -14.84 -14.69 5.10
C LYS A 105 -16.04 -13.74 5.01
N TYR A 106 -15.89 -12.51 5.48
CA TYR A 106 -16.97 -11.51 5.45
C TYR A 106 -17.48 -11.27 4.03
N ARG A 107 -16.59 -11.10 3.06
CA ARG A 107 -17.00 -10.86 1.67
C ARG A 107 -17.69 -12.08 1.06
N GLY A 108 -17.19 -13.27 1.34
CA GLY A 108 -17.84 -14.51 0.88
C GLY A 108 -19.24 -14.69 1.47
N GLN A 109 -19.40 -14.44 2.76
CA GLN A 109 -20.69 -14.50 3.43
C GLN A 109 -21.69 -13.48 2.85
N ARG A 110 -21.24 -12.23 2.60
CA ARG A 110 -22.08 -11.21 1.96
C ARG A 110 -22.58 -11.65 0.57
N LEU A 111 -21.78 -12.35 -0.20
CA LEU A 111 -22.22 -12.88 -1.50
C LEU A 111 -23.34 -13.94 -1.34
N ILE A 112 -23.27 -14.78 -0.31
CA ILE A 112 -24.34 -15.74 0.03
C ILE A 112 -25.62 -14.99 0.41
N GLU A 113 -25.55 -14.04 1.33
CA GLU A 113 -26.69 -13.24 1.80
C GLU A 113 -27.38 -12.47 0.67
N MET A 114 -26.61 -12.00 -0.32
CA MET A 114 -27.14 -11.32 -1.50
C MET A 114 -27.72 -12.27 -2.56
N GLY A 115 -27.70 -13.59 -2.31
CA GLY A 115 -28.13 -14.58 -3.29
C GLY A 115 -27.28 -14.61 -4.56
N SER A 116 -26.08 -14.02 -4.52
CA SER A 116 -25.17 -13.98 -5.65
C SER A 116 -24.67 -15.39 -5.98
N LYS A 117 -24.73 -15.75 -7.25
CA LYS A 117 -24.16 -17.01 -7.74
C LYS A 117 -22.76 -16.78 -8.28
N ARG A 118 -21.98 -17.84 -8.27
CA ARG A 118 -20.67 -17.88 -8.89
C ARG A 118 -20.78 -17.82 -10.41
N TYR A 119 -19.65 -17.57 -11.07
CA TYR A 119 -19.55 -17.62 -12.53
C TYR A 119 -20.02 -18.95 -13.12
N ASP A 120 -19.79 -20.08 -12.44
CA ASP A 120 -20.21 -21.42 -12.85
C ASP A 120 -21.69 -21.74 -12.48
N GLY A 121 -22.44 -20.77 -12.01
CA GLY A 121 -23.85 -20.91 -11.61
C GLY A 121 -24.05 -21.56 -10.24
N LYS A 122 -22.98 -22.03 -9.57
CA LYS A 122 -23.06 -22.66 -8.24
C LYS A 122 -23.20 -21.62 -7.13
N SER A 123 -23.55 -22.09 -5.94
CA SER A 123 -23.62 -21.25 -4.74
C SER A 123 -22.24 -20.77 -4.30
N ASN A 124 -22.18 -19.57 -3.71
CA ASN A 124 -20.97 -19.09 -3.05
C ASN A 124 -20.65 -19.92 -1.81
N THR A 125 -19.40 -19.98 -1.41
CA THR A 125 -18.88 -20.89 -0.38
C THR A 125 -18.51 -20.19 0.94
N GLY A 126 -18.89 -18.93 1.11
CA GLY A 126 -18.61 -18.17 2.33
C GLY A 126 -17.19 -17.63 2.43
N VAL A 127 -16.34 -17.81 1.41
CA VAL A 127 -15.02 -17.21 1.31
C VAL A 127 -14.84 -16.57 -0.07
N LEU A 128 -14.29 -15.36 -0.12
CA LEU A 128 -13.91 -14.71 -1.36
C LEU A 128 -12.42 -14.31 -1.29
N PHE A 129 -11.59 -15.04 -2.00
CA PHE A 129 -10.17 -14.68 -2.15
C PHE A 129 -10.00 -13.45 -3.06
N PRO A 130 -9.00 -12.61 -2.82
CA PRO A 130 -8.61 -11.58 -3.79
C PRO A 130 -8.03 -12.24 -5.05
N SER A 131 -8.11 -11.52 -6.16
CA SER A 131 -7.52 -11.95 -7.42
C SER A 131 -6.85 -10.78 -8.13
N PRO A 132 -6.02 -11.01 -9.17
CA PRO A 132 -5.45 -9.93 -9.97
C PRO A 132 -6.50 -8.98 -10.56
N HIS A 133 -7.71 -9.50 -10.86
CA HIS A 133 -8.82 -8.72 -11.41
C HIS A 133 -9.72 -8.09 -10.33
N CYS A 134 -9.68 -8.59 -9.10
CA CYS A 134 -10.47 -8.09 -7.98
C CYS A 134 -9.59 -7.88 -6.74
N ARG A 135 -8.80 -6.79 -6.78
CA ARG A 135 -7.81 -6.45 -5.75
C ARG A 135 -8.44 -5.67 -4.59
N TYR A 136 -9.55 -6.14 -4.05
CA TYR A 136 -10.18 -5.48 -2.91
C TYR A 136 -9.26 -5.44 -1.68
N CYS A 137 -8.28 -6.36 -1.58
CA CYS A 137 -7.26 -6.33 -0.55
C CYS A 137 -6.47 -5.01 -0.55
N THR A 138 -6.09 -4.47 -1.72
CA THR A 138 -5.40 -3.19 -1.78
C THR A 138 -6.30 -2.06 -1.29
N LEU A 139 -7.54 -2.01 -1.76
CA LEU A 139 -8.47 -0.94 -1.40
C LEU A 139 -8.84 -1.00 0.09
N ASN A 140 -9.43 -2.12 0.53
CA ASN A 140 -10.01 -2.21 1.87
C ASN A 140 -8.96 -2.33 2.97
N GLN A 141 -7.78 -2.92 2.69
CA GLN A 141 -6.78 -3.18 3.72
C GLN A 141 -5.73 -2.09 3.85
N LYS A 142 -5.45 -1.35 2.77
CA LYS A 142 -4.37 -0.34 2.75
C LYS A 142 -4.89 1.05 2.45
N VAL A 143 -5.57 1.21 1.31
CA VAL A 143 -5.95 2.53 0.82
C VAL A 143 -7.02 3.19 1.71
N ASP A 144 -8.11 2.49 2.03
CA ASP A 144 -9.20 3.05 2.85
C ASP A 144 -8.76 3.42 4.29
N PRO A 145 -7.99 2.59 5.02
CA PRO A 145 -7.46 2.97 6.33
C PRO A 145 -6.55 4.20 6.28
N MET A 146 -5.63 4.26 5.32
CA MET A 146 -4.75 5.42 5.13
C MET A 146 -5.54 6.68 4.80
N ASP A 147 -6.54 6.58 3.92
CA ASP A 147 -7.38 7.71 3.57
C ASP A 147 -8.27 8.17 4.73
N LYS A 148 -8.70 7.24 5.58
CA LYS A 148 -9.41 7.58 6.82
C LYS A 148 -8.53 8.43 7.74
N LEU A 149 -7.23 8.13 7.81
CA LEU A 149 -6.27 8.96 8.53
C LEU A 149 -6.15 10.35 7.89
N VAL A 150 -5.91 10.42 6.58
CA VAL A 150 -5.76 11.70 5.85
C VAL A 150 -7.00 12.58 5.99
N ARG A 151 -8.21 11.98 6.03
CA ARG A 151 -9.47 12.73 6.24
C ARG A 151 -9.58 13.42 7.59
N LYS A 152 -8.75 13.11 8.57
CA LYS A 152 -8.71 13.83 9.86
C LYS A 152 -8.06 15.21 9.75
N TYR A 153 -7.40 15.50 8.63
CA TYR A 153 -6.67 16.74 8.38
C TYR A 153 -7.38 17.60 7.35
N SER A 154 -7.21 18.91 7.47
CA SER A 154 -7.72 19.93 6.56
C SER A 154 -6.58 20.61 5.82
N GLY A 155 -6.90 21.39 4.78
CA GLY A 155 -5.93 22.18 4.03
C GLY A 155 -5.43 21.49 2.77
N LYS A 156 -4.27 21.92 2.28
CA LYS A 156 -3.58 21.35 1.12
C LYS A 156 -2.66 20.23 1.60
N LEU A 157 -2.97 19.01 1.24
CA LEU A 157 -2.29 17.79 1.73
C LEU A 157 -1.58 17.06 0.58
N LEU A 158 -0.47 16.39 0.90
CA LEU A 158 0.28 15.57 -0.04
C LEU A 158 0.32 14.12 0.46
N LYS A 159 0.01 13.17 -0.43
CA LYS A 159 0.27 11.73 -0.23
C LYS A 159 1.46 11.32 -1.11
N VAL A 160 2.46 10.70 -0.52
CA VAL A 160 3.65 10.23 -1.22
C VAL A 160 3.67 8.71 -1.22
N THR A 161 3.89 8.13 -2.40
CA THR A 161 3.91 6.68 -2.60
C THR A 161 5.09 6.26 -3.46
N GLY A 162 5.66 5.08 -3.16
CA GLY A 162 6.93 4.61 -3.71
C GLY A 162 6.81 3.70 -4.93
N GLU A 163 5.82 3.90 -5.81
CA GLU A 163 5.72 3.14 -7.05
C GLU A 163 6.82 3.51 -8.04
N ARG A 164 7.29 2.51 -8.80
CA ARG A 164 8.26 2.70 -9.88
C ARG A 164 7.74 2.17 -11.21
N TRP A 165 8.15 2.78 -12.32
CA TRP A 165 7.77 2.34 -13.66
C TRP A 165 8.23 0.91 -13.97
N GLN A 166 9.39 0.51 -13.47
CA GLN A 166 9.96 -0.83 -13.69
C GLN A 166 9.17 -1.97 -13.04
N GLU A 167 8.28 -1.71 -12.08
CA GLU A 167 7.62 -2.78 -11.33
C GLU A 167 6.56 -3.54 -12.14
N SER A 168 5.94 -2.90 -13.12
CA SER A 168 4.97 -3.56 -14.00
C SER A 168 4.60 -2.69 -15.20
N LYS A 169 4.10 -3.34 -16.27
CA LYS A 169 3.55 -2.66 -17.45
C LYS A 169 2.44 -1.66 -17.09
N ALA A 170 1.61 -1.96 -16.09
CA ALA A 170 0.58 -1.03 -15.65
C ALA A 170 1.16 0.22 -14.98
N ARG A 171 2.28 0.07 -14.22
CA ARG A 171 2.94 1.20 -13.55
C ARG A 171 3.77 2.06 -14.49
N SER A 172 4.23 1.51 -15.63
CA SER A 172 5.01 2.28 -16.60
C SER A 172 4.26 3.48 -17.21
N THR A 173 2.94 3.57 -17.00
CA THR A 173 2.09 4.68 -17.46
C THR A 173 1.66 5.62 -16.33
N TYR A 174 2.14 5.41 -15.11
CA TYR A 174 1.73 6.24 -13.98
C TYR A 174 2.28 7.67 -14.11
N ALA A 175 1.40 8.64 -13.89
CA ALA A 175 1.79 10.03 -13.74
C ALA A 175 2.51 10.25 -12.41
N GLU A 176 3.48 11.17 -12.40
CA GLU A 176 4.22 11.57 -11.20
C GLU A 176 3.31 12.23 -10.17
N PHE A 177 2.42 13.11 -10.63
CA PHE A 177 1.48 13.85 -9.79
C PHE A 177 0.05 13.51 -10.17
N ILE A 178 -0.83 13.43 -9.17
CA ILE A 178 -2.27 13.24 -9.34
C ILE A 178 -3.03 14.09 -8.32
N LYS A 179 -4.30 14.38 -8.60
CA LYS A 179 -5.24 14.90 -7.61
C LYS A 179 -6.06 13.73 -7.05
N VAL A 180 -6.19 13.63 -5.75
CA VAL A 180 -6.89 12.51 -5.11
C VAL A 180 -8.32 12.94 -4.77
N ASP A 181 -9.18 13.01 -5.80
CA ASP A 181 -10.53 13.58 -5.70
C ASP A 181 -11.43 12.85 -4.71
N ARG A 182 -11.32 11.52 -4.60
CA ARG A 182 -12.15 10.71 -3.68
C ARG A 182 -12.01 11.08 -2.20
N ILE A 183 -10.94 11.79 -1.81
CA ILE A 183 -10.74 12.30 -0.45
C ILE A 183 -10.54 13.82 -0.39
N SER A 184 -10.56 14.48 -1.53
CA SER A 184 -10.59 15.94 -1.61
C SER A 184 -12.02 16.43 -1.38
N THR A 185 -12.16 17.58 -0.72
CA THR A 185 -13.46 18.23 -0.45
C THR A 185 -13.37 19.67 -0.88
N GLN A 186 -14.00 20.00 -2.00
CA GLN A 186 -14.06 21.38 -2.50
C GLN A 186 -15.12 22.23 -1.80
N LYS A 187 -16.10 21.57 -1.15
CA LYS A 187 -17.12 22.25 -0.35
C LYS A 187 -16.66 22.36 1.09
N ALA A 188 -16.86 23.52 1.68
CA ALA A 188 -16.66 23.71 3.11
C ALA A 188 -17.53 22.70 3.88
N VAL A 189 -16.91 21.73 4.52
CA VAL A 189 -17.61 20.77 5.39
C VAL A 189 -17.70 21.40 6.76
N ASN A 190 -18.91 21.60 7.26
CA ASN A 190 -19.14 22.02 8.63
C ASN A 190 -18.82 20.86 9.58
N MET A 191 -17.63 20.86 10.12
CA MET A 191 -17.29 20.04 11.29
C MET A 191 -17.30 20.96 12.51
N GLY A 192 -18.42 20.94 13.26
CA GLY A 192 -18.56 21.75 14.47
C GLY A 192 -18.55 23.27 14.22
N GLY A 193 -19.08 23.76 13.08
CA GLY A 193 -19.14 25.18 12.75
C GLY A 193 -17.90 25.77 12.09
N VAL A 194 -16.83 25.02 11.93
CA VAL A 194 -15.61 25.45 11.23
C VAL A 194 -15.68 25.00 9.76
N ARG A 195 -15.57 25.96 8.85
CA ARG A 195 -15.42 25.68 7.42
C ARG A 195 -14.02 25.12 7.18
N SER A 196 -13.89 23.81 6.98
CA SER A 196 -12.64 23.19 6.55
C SER A 196 -12.72 22.75 5.09
N TYR A 197 -11.68 23.01 4.32
CA TYR A 197 -11.53 22.42 3.00
C TYR A 197 -10.33 21.46 3.04
N ARG A 198 -10.33 20.49 2.16
CA ARG A 198 -9.22 19.58 1.98
C ARG A 198 -9.01 19.32 0.50
N VAL A 199 -7.80 19.58 0.02
CA VAL A 199 -7.34 19.21 -1.31
C VAL A 199 -6.14 18.30 -1.15
N VAL A 200 -6.21 17.10 -1.72
CA VAL A 200 -5.17 16.09 -1.58
C VAL A 200 -4.51 15.82 -2.92
N TYR A 201 -3.20 15.99 -2.97
CA TYR A 201 -2.35 15.62 -4.10
C TYR A 201 -1.64 14.31 -3.82
N GLY A 202 -1.37 13.54 -4.86
CA GLY A 202 -0.51 12.37 -4.81
C GLY A 202 0.79 12.65 -5.56
N TRP A 203 1.90 12.23 -4.99
CA TRP A 203 3.22 12.31 -5.61
C TRP A 203 3.93 10.96 -5.57
N ARG A 204 4.53 10.58 -6.69
CA ARG A 204 5.30 9.36 -6.89
C ARG A 204 6.74 9.70 -7.26
N PRO A 205 7.57 10.10 -6.29
CA PRO A 205 8.92 10.57 -6.57
C PRO A 205 9.86 9.48 -7.10
N MET A 206 9.51 8.21 -6.87
CA MET A 206 10.38 7.06 -7.18
C MET A 206 10.20 6.50 -8.60
N LEU A 207 9.31 7.06 -9.42
CA LEU A 207 8.91 6.47 -10.71
C LEU A 207 10.07 6.09 -11.62
N ALA A 208 11.06 6.96 -11.75
CA ALA A 208 12.19 6.79 -12.67
C ALA A 208 13.40 6.05 -12.06
N PHE A 209 13.41 5.78 -10.75
CA PHE A 209 14.55 5.15 -10.10
C PHE A 209 14.69 3.67 -10.48
N SER A 210 15.93 3.24 -10.74
CA SER A 210 16.26 1.84 -10.97
C SER A 210 16.21 1.03 -9.65
N THR A 211 16.21 -0.29 -9.77
CA THR A 211 16.29 -1.16 -8.58
C THR A 211 17.62 -0.99 -7.86
N GLU A 212 18.68 -0.78 -8.59
CA GLU A 212 20.03 -0.53 -8.11
C GLU A 212 20.10 0.77 -7.31
N ASP A 213 19.54 1.86 -7.87
CA ASP A 213 19.46 3.16 -7.18
C ASP A 213 18.73 3.03 -5.85
N VAL A 214 17.59 2.34 -5.85
CA VAL A 214 16.78 2.14 -4.64
C VAL A 214 17.56 1.36 -3.57
N PHE A 215 18.26 0.28 -3.92
CA PHE A 215 19.07 -0.46 -2.96
C PHE A 215 20.25 0.36 -2.46
N GLN A 216 20.86 1.19 -3.30
CA GLN A 216 21.90 2.09 -2.86
C GLN A 216 21.36 3.11 -1.86
N MET A 217 20.20 3.72 -2.12
CA MET A 217 19.56 4.66 -1.19
C MET A 217 19.20 3.97 0.14
N VAL A 218 18.73 2.72 0.12
CA VAL A 218 18.49 1.93 1.34
C VAL A 218 19.79 1.75 2.12
N LYS A 219 20.88 1.39 1.47
CA LYS A 219 22.20 1.25 2.10
C LYS A 219 22.68 2.58 2.72
N ASP A 220 22.53 3.67 1.99
CA ASP A 220 22.98 5.00 2.42
C ASP A 220 22.15 5.55 3.60
N SER A 221 20.93 5.02 3.81
CA SER A 221 20.08 5.38 4.94
C SER A 221 20.65 4.94 6.30
N GLY A 222 21.57 3.98 6.30
CA GLY A 222 22.11 3.37 7.52
C GLY A 222 21.14 2.40 8.24
N VAL A 223 19.95 2.17 7.70
CA VAL A 223 18.99 1.19 8.20
C VAL A 223 19.03 -0.06 7.32
N GLU A 224 19.18 -1.22 7.93
CA GLU A 224 19.20 -2.49 7.21
C GLU A 224 17.91 -2.70 6.40
N ARG A 225 18.03 -3.37 5.24
CA ARG A 225 16.86 -3.78 4.48
C ARG A 225 16.05 -4.85 5.21
N HIS A 226 14.79 -5.02 4.85
CA HIS A 226 13.95 -6.04 5.47
C HIS A 226 14.49 -7.45 5.20
N MET A 227 14.45 -8.33 6.21
CA MET A 227 14.97 -9.71 6.15
C MET A 227 14.42 -10.55 4.99
N ALA A 228 13.25 -10.23 4.47
CA ALA A 228 12.67 -10.93 3.30
C ALA A 228 13.61 -10.94 2.10
N TYR A 229 14.39 -9.87 1.88
CA TYR A 229 15.37 -9.79 0.80
C TYR A 229 16.55 -10.73 1.03
N ASP A 230 16.98 -10.90 2.29
CA ASP A 230 18.07 -11.82 2.68
C ASP A 230 17.62 -13.28 2.62
N ALA A 231 16.33 -13.52 2.86
CA ALA A 231 15.70 -14.83 2.68
C ALA A 231 15.48 -15.20 1.20
N GLY A 232 15.68 -14.27 0.27
CA GLY A 232 15.61 -14.51 -1.17
C GLY A 232 14.34 -14.00 -1.87
N CYS A 233 13.52 -13.19 -1.23
CA CYS A 233 12.39 -12.53 -1.91
C CYS A 233 12.87 -11.34 -2.75
N ASP A 234 12.35 -11.19 -3.96
CA ASP A 234 12.68 -10.07 -4.84
C ASP A 234 11.96 -8.77 -4.41
N ARG A 235 10.86 -8.94 -3.68
CA ARG A 235 10.05 -7.83 -3.15
C ARG A 235 9.48 -8.17 -1.77
N LEU A 236 9.22 -7.14 -0.97
CA LEU A 236 8.42 -7.28 0.24
C LEU A 236 6.94 -7.05 -0.11
N GLY A 237 6.14 -8.12 -0.03
CA GLY A 237 4.68 -8.10 -0.12
C GLY A 237 4.04 -8.45 1.21
N CYS A 238 2.70 -8.54 1.24
CA CYS A 238 2.03 -9.24 2.33
C CYS A 238 2.42 -10.72 2.27
N ALA A 239 2.58 -11.39 3.40
CA ALA A 239 2.80 -12.83 3.41
C ALA A 239 1.58 -13.55 2.81
N GLY A 240 1.80 -14.46 1.87
CA GLY A 240 0.74 -15.10 1.09
C GLY A 240 0.09 -14.18 0.06
N CYS A 241 0.84 -13.26 -0.52
CA CYS A 241 0.33 -12.39 -1.57
C CYS A 241 -0.05 -13.17 -2.83
N ILE A 242 -1.19 -12.83 -3.45
CA ILE A 242 -1.63 -13.43 -4.72
C ILE A 242 -0.64 -13.26 -5.89
N PHE A 243 0.33 -12.37 -5.75
CA PHE A 243 1.38 -12.12 -6.73
C PHE A 243 2.72 -12.77 -6.38
N SER A 244 2.83 -13.46 -5.26
CA SER A 244 4.05 -14.19 -4.91
C SER A 244 4.17 -15.43 -5.79
N ASN A 245 5.36 -15.66 -6.36
CA ASN A 245 5.68 -16.91 -7.03
C ASN A 245 5.82 -18.06 -6.00
N ASP A 246 5.94 -19.31 -6.45
CA ASP A 246 5.94 -20.46 -5.54
C ASP A 246 7.14 -20.39 -4.56
N ARG A 247 8.33 -19.99 -5.02
CA ARG A 247 9.54 -19.81 -4.19
C ARG A 247 9.32 -18.73 -3.11
N GLU A 248 8.85 -17.56 -3.50
CA GLU A 248 8.56 -16.49 -2.54
C GLU A 248 7.48 -16.89 -1.56
N LEU A 249 6.39 -17.54 -2.03
CA LEU A 249 5.31 -18.02 -1.18
C LEU A 249 5.83 -19.00 -0.11
N LYS A 250 6.74 -19.92 -0.48
CA LYS A 250 7.37 -20.83 0.48
C LYS A 250 8.14 -20.07 1.56
N ILE A 251 9.01 -19.14 1.17
CA ILE A 251 9.78 -18.29 2.10
C ILE A 251 8.83 -17.48 3.01
N GLU A 252 7.80 -16.86 2.45
CA GLU A 252 6.80 -16.10 3.19
C GLU A 252 6.11 -16.96 4.24
N MET A 253 5.69 -18.16 3.89
CA MET A 253 4.93 -19.05 4.75
C MET A 253 5.80 -19.71 5.83
N GLU A 254 7.05 -20.06 5.53
CA GLU A 254 8.01 -20.56 6.51
C GLU A 254 8.30 -19.53 7.60
N ASN A 255 8.33 -18.25 7.24
CA ASN A 255 8.52 -17.15 8.18
C ASN A 255 7.24 -16.66 8.87
N ASN A 256 6.06 -17.03 8.35
CA ASN A 256 4.75 -16.57 8.86
C ASN A 256 3.76 -17.75 8.95
N PRO A 257 4.04 -18.79 9.76
CA PRO A 257 3.27 -20.03 9.78
C PRO A 257 1.80 -19.84 10.21
N HIS A 258 1.48 -18.80 10.99
CA HIS A 258 0.11 -18.48 11.38
C HIS A 258 -0.75 -18.02 10.19
N ILE A 259 -0.15 -17.31 9.22
CA ILE A 259 -0.82 -16.89 7.98
C ILE A 259 -1.05 -18.12 7.10
N LEU A 260 -0.06 -19.01 6.98
CA LEU A 260 -0.20 -20.27 6.27
C LEU A 260 -1.39 -21.08 6.81
N ALA A 261 -1.45 -21.26 8.12
CA ALA A 261 -2.54 -22.00 8.77
C ALA A 261 -3.92 -21.38 8.48
N GLY A 262 -4.00 -20.03 8.49
CA GLY A 262 -5.23 -19.32 8.17
C GLY A 262 -5.66 -19.46 6.71
N LEU A 263 -4.73 -19.39 5.77
CA LEU A 263 -5.03 -19.57 4.34
C LEU A 263 -5.42 -21.01 4.01
N ASP A 264 -4.68 -22.01 4.53
CA ASP A 264 -5.00 -23.45 4.35
C ASP A 264 -6.40 -23.76 4.89
N GLU A 265 -6.75 -23.22 6.06
CA GLU A 265 -8.09 -23.39 6.63
C GLU A 265 -9.17 -22.77 5.73
N LEU A 266 -8.96 -21.57 5.18
CA LEU A 266 -9.90 -20.92 4.27
C LEU A 266 -10.07 -21.69 2.97
N GLU A 267 -9.01 -22.24 2.40
CA GLU A 267 -9.07 -23.08 1.20
C GLU A 267 -9.85 -24.36 1.47
N ARG A 268 -9.58 -25.06 2.60
CA ARG A 268 -10.35 -26.26 2.99
C ARG A 268 -11.82 -25.99 3.23
N GLN A 269 -12.16 -24.92 3.93
CA GLN A 269 -13.57 -24.54 4.22
C GLN A 269 -14.33 -24.18 2.95
N SER A 270 -13.70 -23.49 2.01
CA SER A 270 -14.37 -23.01 0.80
C SER A 270 -14.37 -24.04 -0.34
N GLY A 271 -13.46 -25.00 -0.33
CA GLY A 271 -13.19 -25.86 -1.48
C GLY A 271 -12.61 -25.10 -2.69
N PHE A 272 -12.08 -23.89 -2.47
CA PHE A 272 -11.43 -23.05 -3.49
C PHE A 272 -10.00 -22.74 -3.08
N THR A 273 -9.19 -22.40 -4.09
CA THR A 273 -7.83 -21.99 -3.90
C THR A 273 -7.68 -20.48 -4.08
N MET A 274 -6.76 -19.87 -3.35
CA MET A 274 -6.37 -18.49 -3.58
C MET A 274 -5.63 -18.34 -4.92
N SER A 275 -4.95 -19.39 -5.35
CA SER A 275 -4.22 -19.42 -6.61
C SER A 275 -5.16 -19.54 -7.82
N MET A 276 -4.88 -18.78 -8.88
CA MET A 276 -5.66 -18.81 -10.12
C MET A 276 -5.48 -20.10 -10.93
N ASP A 277 -4.41 -20.86 -10.68
CA ASP A 277 -4.13 -22.13 -11.34
C ASP A 277 -4.77 -23.35 -10.65
N GLY A 278 -5.55 -23.11 -9.60
CA GLY A 278 -6.27 -24.14 -8.86
C GLY A 278 -5.44 -24.93 -7.85
N ARG A 279 -4.16 -24.61 -7.66
CA ARG A 279 -3.33 -25.22 -6.62
C ARG A 279 -3.56 -24.56 -5.27
N THR A 280 -3.64 -25.38 -4.22
CA THR A 280 -3.69 -24.86 -2.86
C THR A 280 -2.36 -24.22 -2.45
N VAL A 281 -2.39 -23.39 -1.41
CA VAL A 281 -1.16 -22.81 -0.84
C VAL A 281 -0.17 -23.90 -0.44
N MET A 282 -0.66 -25.02 0.13
CA MET A 282 0.17 -26.16 0.51
C MET A 282 0.80 -26.89 -0.68
N GLU A 283 0.07 -27.04 -1.78
CA GLU A 283 0.60 -27.66 -3.02
C GLU A 283 1.67 -26.77 -3.68
N ARG A 284 1.48 -25.45 -3.66
CA ARG A 284 2.46 -24.49 -4.18
C ARG A 284 3.79 -24.53 -3.40
N ILE A 285 3.70 -24.54 -2.06
CA ILE A 285 4.88 -24.61 -1.18
C ILE A 285 5.65 -25.93 -1.35
N LYS A 286 4.95 -27.07 -1.48
CA LYS A 286 5.59 -28.37 -1.67
C LYS A 286 6.34 -28.50 -2.99
N LYS A 287 5.91 -27.76 -4.02
CA LYS A 287 6.52 -27.79 -5.35
C LYS A 287 7.73 -26.87 -5.46
N ALA A 288 7.82 -25.84 -4.64
CA ALA A 288 8.92 -24.87 -4.58
C ALA A 288 10.14 -25.43 -3.81
#